data_a9bdaf8b46f88c5e8cd7d43c3223ffdd
#
_entry.id   a9bdaf8b46f88c5e8cd7d43c3223ffdd
#
_cell.length_a   1.000
_cell.length_b   1.000
_cell.length_c   1.000
_cell.angle_alpha   90.00
_cell.angle_beta   90.00
_cell.angle_gamma   90.00
#
_symmetry.space_group_name_H-M   'P 1'
#
loop_
_entity.id
_entity.type
_entity.pdbx_description
1 polymer ?
#
loop_
_entity_poly.entity_id
_entity_poly.type
_entity_poly.pdbx_seq_one_letter_code
_entity_poly.pdbx_strand_id
1 'polypeptide(L)'
;MDEQEKNQKIRRRVLIGLAAAAAVVLGVVLFLRSWIRPPEIPDVTKPGGNTSAAAPEDSSDLELFDGAEIPNVARSGRREGVYTFLVVGRDTGGGGNTDTMLLLTYDVNAKTIHGLSLPRDTMINTRSASKRLNAVYNYNKGKDKATQVEKGMSALKKQVSKLTGIVPDFYVMVEWDAVGKLVDALGGVYFDVPFDMNYDDPYQNLHIHQQAGYRKLSGDDAMQVIRHRKNNDGSHSDGDVGRLKVQQDFLKAAAAECLKPSTLLKAPALAQIFMENVTTDLDVGNILYFAQMAMGMDAEKGVTFVTMPYVDARHPSASMVLPIESELLEILNDGMNPYLDQIQSSDLELLYRKSGGGYGVTNGTLADPNLAYAPRPKPQPDPEPEPDPEVPEDPVVDPEPDQEQNPDQSSGENPDPGIETPPPGVPVDPIDPSDVFPELPDPEPTPEPEPEPEVIIPPEDLTTGEGENSL
;
A
#
# COMPACT_ATOMS: atom_id res chain seq x y z
N MET A 1 35.48 -26.31 -63.16
CA MET A 1 34.93 -26.53 -61.85
C MET A 1 33.45 -26.86 -62.07
N ASP A 2 33.07 -28.10 -61.84
CA ASP A 2 31.75 -28.61 -62.16
C ASP A 2 30.68 -27.93 -61.28
N GLU A 3 29.52 -27.65 -61.82
CA GLU A 3 28.41 -26.99 -61.16
C GLU A 3 27.98 -27.75 -59.90
N GLN A 4 28.15 -29.03 -59.85
CA GLN A 4 27.97 -29.90 -58.70
C GLN A 4 28.94 -29.58 -57.53
N GLU A 5 30.21 -29.32 -57.86
CA GLU A 5 31.24 -29.00 -56.87
C GLU A 5 31.02 -27.61 -56.26
N LYS A 6 30.53 -26.67 -57.03
CA LYS A 6 30.14 -25.33 -56.58
C LYS A 6 28.94 -25.39 -55.62
N ASN A 7 27.91 -26.17 -55.98
CA ASN A 7 26.73 -26.36 -55.15
C ASN A 7 27.04 -27.10 -53.82
N GLN A 8 27.95 -28.06 -53.83
CA GLN A 8 28.42 -28.71 -52.61
C GLN A 8 29.18 -27.76 -51.68
N LYS A 9 30.02 -26.87 -52.21
CA LYS A 9 30.74 -25.86 -51.43
C LYS A 9 29.79 -24.82 -50.83
N ILE A 10 28.75 -24.41 -51.56
CA ILE A 10 27.72 -23.51 -51.08
C ILE A 10 26.91 -24.19 -49.95
N ARG A 11 26.43 -25.42 -50.14
CA ARG A 11 25.69 -26.17 -49.10
C ARG A 11 26.51 -26.35 -47.82
N ARG A 12 27.82 -26.68 -47.95
CA ARG A 12 28.73 -26.81 -46.81
C ARG A 12 28.91 -25.49 -46.07
N ARG A 13 29.02 -24.35 -46.77
CA ARG A 13 29.12 -23.02 -46.14
C ARG A 13 27.82 -22.63 -45.40
N VAL A 14 26.67 -22.91 -46.01
CA VAL A 14 25.36 -22.70 -45.38
C VAL A 14 25.19 -23.54 -44.13
N LEU A 15 25.55 -24.82 -44.18
CA LEU A 15 25.49 -25.71 -43.01
C LEU A 15 26.43 -25.27 -41.88
N ILE A 16 27.64 -24.80 -42.20
CA ILE A 16 28.59 -24.27 -41.24
C ILE A 16 28.02 -22.97 -40.62
N GLY A 17 27.42 -22.09 -41.43
CA GLY A 17 26.77 -20.87 -40.95
C GLY A 17 25.59 -21.16 -40.02
N LEU A 18 24.75 -22.13 -40.37
CA LEU A 18 23.64 -22.59 -39.50
C LEU A 18 24.12 -23.19 -38.17
N ALA A 19 25.18 -24.03 -38.25
CA ALA A 19 25.77 -24.64 -37.06
C ALA A 19 26.40 -23.58 -36.14
N ALA A 20 27.09 -22.59 -36.71
CA ALA A 20 27.62 -21.44 -35.93
C ALA A 20 26.53 -20.62 -35.30
N ALA A 21 25.46 -20.30 -36.05
CA ALA A 21 24.30 -19.61 -35.50
C ALA A 21 23.63 -20.39 -34.37
N ALA A 22 23.45 -21.71 -34.55
CA ALA A 22 22.91 -22.60 -33.51
C ALA A 22 23.81 -22.66 -32.28
N ALA A 23 25.14 -22.69 -32.44
CA ALA A 23 26.10 -22.67 -31.35
C ALA A 23 26.05 -21.32 -30.55
N VAL A 24 25.91 -20.20 -31.27
CA VAL A 24 25.73 -18.87 -30.65
C VAL A 24 24.43 -18.82 -29.86
N VAL A 25 23.31 -19.27 -30.45
CA VAL A 25 22.01 -19.33 -29.76
C VAL A 25 22.09 -20.25 -28.54
N LEU A 26 22.72 -21.42 -28.65
CA LEU A 26 22.91 -22.31 -27.51
C LEU A 26 23.79 -21.69 -26.44
N GLY A 27 24.85 -20.97 -26.81
CA GLY A 27 25.73 -20.26 -25.89
C GLY A 27 24.97 -19.16 -25.14
N VAL A 28 24.13 -18.38 -25.83
CA VAL A 28 23.26 -17.37 -25.25
C VAL A 28 22.24 -18.00 -24.30
N VAL A 29 21.60 -19.10 -24.68
CA VAL A 29 20.64 -19.82 -23.84
C VAL A 29 21.31 -20.37 -22.58
N LEU A 30 22.50 -20.95 -22.69
CA LEU A 30 23.26 -21.46 -21.54
C LEU A 30 23.73 -20.32 -20.63
N PHE A 31 24.15 -19.19 -21.21
CA PHE A 31 24.53 -18.00 -20.47
C PHE A 31 23.32 -17.42 -19.71
N LEU A 32 22.18 -17.25 -20.36
CA LEU A 32 20.95 -16.79 -19.73
C LEU A 32 20.49 -17.74 -18.61
N ARG A 33 20.56 -19.06 -18.84
CA ARG A 33 20.26 -20.08 -17.81
C ARG A 33 21.20 -20.03 -16.62
N SER A 34 22.47 -19.68 -16.79
CA SER A 34 23.40 -19.52 -15.67
C SER A 34 23.15 -18.24 -14.87
N TRP A 35 22.47 -17.28 -15.48
CA TRP A 35 22.16 -16.00 -14.85
C TRP A 35 20.78 -15.98 -14.18
N ILE A 36 19.79 -16.69 -14.76
CA ILE A 36 18.45 -16.87 -14.19
C ILE A 36 18.54 -17.93 -13.09
N ARG A 37 18.36 -17.51 -11.86
CA ARG A 37 18.44 -18.40 -10.70
C ARG A 37 17.33 -18.08 -9.70
N PRO A 38 16.75 -19.12 -9.03
CA PRO A 38 15.86 -18.89 -7.92
C PRO A 38 16.61 -18.16 -6.81
N PRO A 39 15.96 -17.21 -6.11
CA PRO A 39 16.56 -16.60 -4.94
C PRO A 39 16.71 -17.62 -3.81
N GLU A 40 17.76 -17.47 -3.02
CA GLU A 40 17.91 -18.22 -1.78
C GLU A 40 16.96 -17.63 -0.73
N ILE A 41 16.05 -18.46 -0.18
CA ILE A 41 15.17 -18.05 0.89
C ILE A 41 15.98 -18.02 2.19
N PRO A 42 16.01 -16.88 2.91
CA PRO A 42 16.72 -16.81 4.18
C PRO A 42 16.17 -17.84 5.17
N ASP A 43 17.05 -18.65 5.75
CA ASP A 43 16.66 -19.61 6.80
C ASP A 43 16.55 -18.88 8.13
N VAL A 44 15.37 -18.32 8.39
CA VAL A 44 15.08 -17.55 9.60
C VAL A 44 15.12 -18.39 10.89
N THR A 45 15.21 -19.73 10.77
CA THR A 45 15.27 -20.61 11.96
C THR A 45 16.68 -20.76 12.51
N LYS A 46 17.70 -20.31 11.76
CA LYS A 46 19.12 -20.34 12.19
C LYS A 46 19.54 -18.99 12.74
N PRO A 47 20.25 -18.94 13.88
CA PRO A 47 20.89 -17.72 14.34
C PRO A 47 21.82 -17.15 13.26
N GLY A 48 21.63 -15.87 12.87
CA GLY A 48 22.42 -15.24 11.81
C GLY A 48 22.00 -15.61 10.38
N GLY A 49 20.87 -16.30 10.17
CA GLY A 49 20.41 -16.82 8.89
C GLY A 49 19.99 -15.79 7.82
N ASN A 50 20.33 -14.54 7.97
CA ASN A 50 19.98 -13.45 7.04
C ASN A 50 21.20 -12.87 6.32
N THR A 51 22.07 -13.73 5.79
CA THR A 51 23.13 -13.27 4.89
C THR A 51 22.61 -13.28 3.45
N SER A 52 22.04 -12.16 2.99
CA SER A 52 22.15 -11.82 1.56
C SER A 52 23.63 -11.81 1.19
N ALA A 53 24.00 -12.44 0.07
CA ALA A 53 25.38 -12.65 -0.37
C ALA A 53 26.19 -11.37 -0.67
N ALA A 54 25.76 -10.22 -0.17
CA ALA A 54 26.37 -8.90 -0.35
C ALA A 54 26.56 -8.10 0.96
N ALA A 55 26.36 -8.69 2.15
CA ALA A 55 26.60 -7.96 3.41
C ALA A 55 28.10 -7.90 3.73
N PRO A 56 28.66 -6.72 4.09
CA PRO A 56 30.03 -6.61 4.56
C PRO A 56 30.20 -7.36 5.90
N GLU A 57 31.38 -7.96 6.09
CA GLU A 57 31.72 -8.83 7.23
C GLU A 57 31.69 -8.17 8.64
N ASP A 58 31.24 -6.90 8.75
CA ASP A 58 31.20 -6.14 10.01
C ASP A 58 29.75 -5.83 10.48
N SER A 59 28.78 -6.70 10.14
CA SER A 59 27.37 -6.53 10.51
C SER A 59 26.98 -7.31 11.77
N SER A 60 27.81 -7.29 12.81
CA SER A 60 27.53 -7.94 14.11
C SER A 60 26.32 -7.37 14.88
N ASP A 61 25.71 -6.27 14.39
CA ASP A 61 24.53 -5.62 14.98
C ASP A 61 23.21 -5.90 14.25
N LEU A 62 23.21 -6.73 13.21
CA LEU A 62 22.04 -7.07 12.41
C LEU A 62 21.50 -8.46 12.74
N GLU A 63 21.24 -8.72 14.00
CA GLU A 63 20.35 -9.84 14.37
C GLU A 63 18.93 -9.47 13.99
N LEU A 64 18.58 -9.81 12.74
CA LEU A 64 17.28 -9.47 12.12
C LEU A 64 16.11 -10.14 12.83
N PHE A 65 16.31 -11.33 13.39
CA PHE A 65 15.36 -12.05 14.24
C PHE A 65 16.14 -12.75 15.35
N ASP A 66 15.95 -12.30 16.59
CA ASP A 66 16.24 -13.16 17.74
C ASP A 66 15.34 -14.40 17.60
N GLY A 67 15.91 -15.59 17.70
CA GLY A 67 15.18 -16.85 17.49
C GLY A 67 13.91 -17.02 18.33
N ALA A 68 13.68 -16.15 19.34
CA ALA A 68 12.48 -16.09 20.17
C ALA A 68 11.31 -15.33 19.50
N GLU A 69 11.54 -14.56 18.43
CA GLU A 69 10.54 -13.70 17.78
C GLU A 69 10.00 -14.26 16.46
N ILE A 70 10.46 -15.44 16.05
CA ILE A 70 9.99 -16.12 14.85
C ILE A 70 8.66 -16.82 15.16
N PRO A 71 7.59 -16.64 14.35
CA PRO A 71 6.35 -17.37 14.51
C PRO A 71 6.58 -18.89 14.56
N ASN A 72 5.89 -19.60 15.43
CA ASN A 72 6.11 -21.05 15.58
C ASN A 72 5.82 -21.81 14.29
N VAL A 73 4.84 -21.36 13.50
CA VAL A 73 4.51 -21.96 12.20
C VAL A 73 5.71 -21.96 11.23
N ALA A 74 6.59 -20.97 11.30
CA ALA A 74 7.78 -20.91 10.44
C ALA A 74 8.78 -22.04 10.68
N ARG A 75 8.68 -22.71 11.85
CA ARG A 75 9.50 -23.88 12.21
C ARG A 75 8.99 -25.19 11.62
N SER A 76 7.78 -25.23 11.08
CA SER A 76 7.22 -26.42 10.43
C SER A 76 7.89 -26.74 9.10
N GLY A 77 8.63 -25.77 8.55
CA GLY A 77 9.25 -25.86 7.23
C GLY A 77 8.47 -25.10 6.16
N ARG A 78 9.07 -24.98 4.99
CA ARG A 78 8.55 -24.16 3.87
C ARG A 78 7.98 -25.03 2.75
N ARG A 79 6.93 -24.54 2.12
CA ARG A 79 6.41 -25.07 0.86
C ARG A 79 7.40 -24.71 -0.26
N GLU A 80 7.79 -25.70 -1.05
CA GLU A 80 8.72 -25.49 -2.17
C GLU A 80 8.08 -24.65 -3.27
N GLY A 81 8.81 -23.67 -3.78
CA GLY A 81 8.33 -22.77 -4.84
C GLY A 81 7.35 -21.69 -4.37
N VAL A 82 7.22 -21.48 -3.05
CA VAL A 82 6.40 -20.41 -2.49
C VAL A 82 7.30 -19.34 -1.90
N TYR A 83 7.15 -18.11 -2.40
CA TYR A 83 7.96 -16.96 -2.04
C TYR A 83 7.09 -15.83 -1.50
N THR A 84 7.59 -15.09 -0.53
CA THR A 84 6.87 -13.97 0.11
C THR A 84 7.63 -12.67 -0.02
N PHE A 85 6.91 -11.59 -0.33
CA PHE A 85 7.49 -10.27 -0.57
C PHE A 85 6.75 -9.22 0.26
N LEU A 86 7.49 -8.33 0.87
CA LEU A 86 6.93 -7.10 1.45
C LEU A 86 7.16 -5.95 0.48
N VAL A 87 6.09 -5.54 -0.21
CA VAL A 87 6.11 -4.39 -1.12
C VAL A 87 5.71 -3.14 -0.33
N VAL A 88 6.52 -2.11 -0.42
CA VAL A 88 6.36 -0.89 0.36
C VAL A 88 6.40 0.32 -0.56
N GLY A 89 5.32 1.09 -0.56
CA GLY A 89 5.27 2.42 -1.18
C GLY A 89 5.66 3.49 -0.17
N ARG A 90 6.66 4.32 -0.51
CA ARG A 90 7.16 5.37 0.36
C ARG A 90 6.98 6.74 -0.28
N ASP A 91 6.41 7.68 0.48
CA ASP A 91 6.39 9.09 0.11
C ASP A 91 7.63 9.81 0.65
N THR A 92 8.52 10.21 -0.24
CA THR A 92 9.74 10.97 0.10
C THR A 92 9.49 12.44 0.36
N GLY A 93 8.38 12.99 -0.15
CA GLY A 93 7.94 14.39 0.07
C GLY A 93 7.20 14.61 1.39
N GLY A 94 6.61 13.57 1.98
CA GLY A 94 5.69 13.64 3.11
C GLY A 94 6.22 13.17 4.47
N GLY A 95 7.53 13.19 4.74
CA GLY A 95 8.11 12.77 6.02
C GLY A 95 8.65 11.33 6.02
N GLY A 96 8.56 10.60 4.91
CA GLY A 96 9.20 9.32 4.67
C GLY A 96 8.54 8.12 5.35
N ASN A 97 7.28 8.22 5.74
CA ASN A 97 6.48 7.10 6.20
C ASN A 97 6.11 6.16 5.06
N THR A 98 5.80 4.92 5.40
CA THR A 98 5.34 3.91 4.45
C THR A 98 3.81 4.00 4.31
N ASP A 99 3.34 4.59 3.21
CA ASP A 99 1.91 4.82 3.01
C ASP A 99 1.17 3.62 2.40
N THR A 100 1.89 2.79 1.67
CA THR A 100 1.38 1.53 1.12
C THR A 100 2.25 0.38 1.59
N MET A 101 1.65 -0.65 2.13
CA MET A 101 2.32 -1.89 2.53
C MET A 101 1.50 -3.07 2.05
N LEU A 102 2.11 -3.95 1.29
CA LEU A 102 1.47 -5.11 0.67
C LEU A 102 2.34 -6.34 0.92
N LEU A 103 1.78 -7.33 1.62
CA LEU A 103 2.39 -8.65 1.73
C LEU A 103 1.92 -9.50 0.55
N LEU A 104 2.85 -9.96 -0.27
CA LEU A 104 2.58 -10.84 -1.41
C LEU A 104 3.08 -12.24 -1.12
N THR A 105 2.32 -13.24 -1.54
CA THR A 105 2.77 -14.62 -1.66
C THR A 105 2.66 -15.05 -3.11
N TYR A 106 3.76 -15.50 -3.68
CA TYR A 106 3.83 -16.05 -5.03
C TYR A 106 4.14 -17.53 -4.99
N ASP A 107 3.18 -18.35 -5.36
CA ASP A 107 3.35 -19.79 -5.59
C ASP A 107 3.68 -20.00 -7.10
N VAL A 108 4.95 -20.24 -7.41
CA VAL A 108 5.40 -20.40 -8.80
C VAL A 108 4.90 -21.70 -9.43
N ASN A 109 4.58 -22.71 -8.60
CA ASN A 109 4.08 -23.99 -9.07
C ASN A 109 2.58 -23.91 -9.42
N ALA A 110 1.79 -23.29 -8.53
CA ALA A 110 0.37 -23.04 -8.77
C ALA A 110 0.13 -21.88 -9.75
N LYS A 111 1.15 -21.04 -10.01
CA LYS A 111 1.06 -19.81 -10.79
C LYS A 111 0.02 -18.84 -10.22
N THR A 112 0.07 -18.63 -8.90
CA THR A 112 -0.81 -17.71 -8.22
C THR A 112 -0.04 -16.67 -7.41
N ILE A 113 -0.57 -15.46 -7.38
CA ILE A 113 -0.10 -14.37 -6.53
C ILE A 113 -1.27 -13.93 -5.65
N HIS A 114 -1.08 -14.01 -4.34
CA HIS A 114 -2.02 -13.51 -3.36
C HIS A 114 -1.41 -12.30 -2.65
N GLY A 115 -2.13 -11.19 -2.62
CA GLY A 115 -1.68 -9.94 -2.01
C GLY A 115 -2.61 -9.50 -0.88
N LEU A 116 -2.03 -9.20 0.29
CA LEU A 116 -2.70 -8.65 1.45
C LEU A 116 -2.24 -7.21 1.67
N SER A 117 -3.12 -6.24 1.42
CA SER A 117 -2.88 -4.83 1.76
C SER A 117 -2.98 -4.65 3.27
N LEU A 118 -1.93 -4.13 3.88
CA LEU A 118 -1.86 -3.83 5.31
C LEU A 118 -2.16 -2.33 5.50
N PRO A 119 -3.30 -1.95 6.12
CA PRO A 119 -3.62 -0.56 6.35
C PRO A 119 -2.52 0.15 7.13
N ARG A 120 -2.09 1.32 6.66
CA ARG A 120 -0.99 2.10 7.23
C ARG A 120 -1.22 2.50 8.70
N ASP A 121 -2.49 2.68 9.06
CA ASP A 121 -2.94 3.08 10.40
C ASP A 121 -3.19 1.86 11.32
N THR A 122 -2.77 0.65 10.94
CA THR A 122 -2.85 -0.55 11.78
C THR A 122 -2.13 -0.31 13.10
N MET A 123 -2.85 -0.50 14.20
CA MET A 123 -2.31 -0.36 15.54
C MET A 123 -1.48 -1.58 15.90
N ILE A 124 -0.24 -1.34 16.34
CA ILE A 124 0.75 -2.38 16.66
C ILE A 124 1.18 -2.35 18.12
N ASN A 125 1.58 -3.50 18.63
CA ASN A 125 2.10 -3.66 19.98
C ASN A 125 3.55 -3.17 20.07
N THR A 126 3.75 -1.91 20.44
CA THR A 126 5.06 -1.26 20.51
C THR A 126 5.14 -0.26 21.67
N ARG A 127 6.37 -0.01 22.17
CA ARG A 127 6.65 1.06 23.11
C ARG A 127 6.81 2.44 22.45
N SER A 128 6.98 2.48 21.14
CA SER A 128 7.13 3.73 20.39
C SER A 128 5.95 4.67 20.61
N ALA A 129 6.18 5.98 20.53
CA ALA A 129 5.12 6.99 20.66
C ALA A 129 4.03 6.81 19.60
N SER A 130 4.42 6.58 18.35
CA SER A 130 3.47 6.15 17.32
C SER A 130 3.19 4.66 17.43
N LYS A 131 1.91 4.31 17.51
CA LYS A 131 1.44 2.93 17.54
C LYS A 131 1.02 2.43 16.15
N ARG A 132 1.35 3.17 15.08
CA ARG A 132 0.96 2.85 13.72
C ARG A 132 2.02 2.05 12.98
N LEU A 133 1.60 1.10 12.17
CA LEU A 133 2.47 0.28 11.33
C LEU A 133 3.35 1.11 10.39
N ASN A 134 2.78 2.17 9.77
CA ASN A 134 3.51 3.03 8.82
C ASN A 134 4.71 3.77 9.42
N ALA A 135 4.77 3.90 10.73
CA ALA A 135 5.87 4.59 11.41
C ALA A 135 7.07 3.69 11.70
N VAL A 136 6.91 2.36 11.60
CA VAL A 136 7.94 1.38 11.99
C VAL A 136 9.24 1.59 11.24
N TYR A 137 9.17 1.71 9.91
CA TYR A 137 10.35 1.95 9.08
C TYR A 137 11.12 3.19 9.54
N ASN A 138 10.46 4.32 9.65
CA ASN A 138 11.08 5.60 9.98
C ASN A 138 11.72 5.62 11.38
N TYR A 139 11.04 5.02 12.37
CA TYR A 139 11.57 4.99 13.73
C TYR A 139 12.79 4.07 13.88
N ASN A 140 12.96 3.07 13.01
CA ASN A 140 13.98 2.04 13.14
C ASN A 140 15.08 2.10 12.08
N LYS A 141 14.98 2.96 11.05
CA LYS A 141 15.98 3.05 9.97
C LYS A 141 17.38 3.53 10.43
N GLY A 142 17.48 4.07 11.64
CA GLY A 142 18.74 4.61 12.13
C GLY A 142 19.19 5.90 11.43
N LYS A 143 20.40 6.35 11.72
CA LYS A 143 20.96 7.60 11.19
C LYS A 143 21.96 7.39 10.05
N ASP A 144 22.54 6.22 9.96
CA ASP A 144 23.52 5.88 8.94
C ASP A 144 22.81 5.61 7.60
N LYS A 145 23.15 6.43 6.61
CA LYS A 145 22.54 6.36 5.27
C LYS A 145 22.83 5.05 4.55
N ALA A 146 23.95 4.40 4.82
CA ALA A 146 24.34 3.16 4.17
C ALA A 146 23.47 1.98 4.62
N THR A 147 23.04 1.95 5.89
CA THR A 147 22.30 0.84 6.49
C THR A 147 20.84 1.17 6.81
N GLN A 148 20.40 2.42 6.58
CA GLN A 148 19.07 2.88 7.01
C GLN A 148 17.92 2.10 6.35
N VAL A 149 18.06 1.71 5.07
CA VAL A 149 17.02 0.96 4.36
C VAL A 149 16.91 -0.43 4.94
N GLU A 150 18.05 -1.10 5.10
CA GLU A 150 18.11 -2.45 5.64
C GLU A 150 17.55 -2.52 7.07
N LYS A 151 17.98 -1.63 7.96
CA LYS A 151 17.47 -1.56 9.34
C LYS A 151 15.96 -1.26 9.39
N GLY A 152 15.52 -0.30 8.60
CA GLY A 152 14.11 0.07 8.55
C GLY A 152 13.22 -1.05 7.99
N MET A 153 13.67 -1.72 6.92
CA MET A 153 12.94 -2.83 6.31
C MET A 153 12.95 -4.07 7.19
N SER A 154 14.07 -4.37 7.86
CA SER A 154 14.16 -5.43 8.85
C SER A 154 13.12 -5.26 9.96
N ALA A 155 13.05 -4.07 10.56
CA ALA A 155 12.07 -3.78 11.60
C ALA A 155 10.63 -3.89 11.07
N LEU A 156 10.38 -3.46 9.83
CA LEU A 156 9.06 -3.55 9.22
C LEU A 156 8.69 -5.00 8.89
N LYS A 157 9.60 -5.80 8.30
CA LYS A 157 9.41 -7.25 8.07
C LYS A 157 9.08 -7.97 9.38
N LYS A 158 9.80 -7.67 10.46
CA LYS A 158 9.53 -8.22 11.81
C LYS A 158 8.13 -7.85 12.30
N GLN A 159 7.72 -6.60 12.15
CA GLN A 159 6.39 -6.17 12.58
C GLN A 159 5.27 -6.81 11.73
N VAL A 160 5.48 -6.94 10.41
CA VAL A 160 4.55 -7.65 9.52
C VAL A 160 4.47 -9.13 9.90
N SER A 161 5.60 -9.77 10.21
CA SER A 161 5.62 -11.15 10.70
C SER A 161 4.80 -11.34 11.97
N LYS A 162 4.88 -10.42 12.93
CA LYS A 162 4.05 -10.43 14.15
C LYS A 162 2.56 -10.30 13.85
N LEU A 163 2.19 -9.49 12.86
CA LEU A 163 0.79 -9.30 12.47
C LEU A 163 0.21 -10.49 11.70
N THR A 164 1.02 -11.18 10.90
CA THR A 164 0.54 -12.15 9.92
C THR A 164 1.00 -13.58 10.15
N GLY A 165 1.95 -13.80 11.06
CA GLY A 165 2.61 -15.10 11.19
C GLY A 165 3.53 -15.45 10.01
N ILE A 166 3.62 -14.59 8.97
CA ILE A 166 4.44 -14.80 7.79
C ILE A 166 5.68 -13.91 7.85
N VAL A 167 6.86 -14.52 7.81
CA VAL A 167 8.14 -13.81 7.69
C VAL A 167 8.36 -13.51 6.20
N PRO A 168 8.31 -12.23 5.75
CA PRO A 168 8.56 -11.91 4.35
C PRO A 168 9.99 -12.29 3.95
N ASP A 169 10.15 -13.05 2.85
CA ASP A 169 11.47 -13.48 2.36
C ASP A 169 12.25 -12.27 1.84
N PHE A 170 11.60 -11.51 0.97
CA PHE A 170 12.19 -10.37 0.27
C PHE A 170 11.39 -9.11 0.48
N TYR A 171 11.99 -7.98 0.14
CA TYR A 171 11.28 -6.71 0.09
C TYR A 171 11.46 -5.99 -1.25
N VAL A 172 10.48 -5.17 -1.58
CA VAL A 172 10.51 -4.24 -2.72
C VAL A 172 10.02 -2.90 -2.21
N MET A 173 10.89 -1.91 -2.12
CA MET A 173 10.52 -0.55 -1.72
C MET A 173 10.51 0.35 -2.94
N VAL A 174 9.34 0.94 -3.21
CA VAL A 174 9.08 1.79 -4.36
C VAL A 174 8.79 3.21 -3.88
N GLU A 175 9.47 4.17 -4.45
CA GLU A 175 9.13 5.59 -4.27
C GLU A 175 8.06 5.99 -5.30
N TRP A 176 7.24 6.98 -4.98
CA TRP A 176 6.14 7.38 -5.86
C TRP A 176 6.60 7.67 -7.29
N ASP A 177 7.68 8.43 -7.45
CA ASP A 177 8.21 8.78 -8.79
C ASP A 177 8.63 7.57 -9.62
N ALA A 178 8.98 6.47 -8.97
CA ALA A 178 9.37 5.24 -9.64
C ALA A 178 8.17 4.50 -10.26
N VAL A 179 6.99 4.60 -9.64
CA VAL A 179 5.78 3.91 -10.15
C VAL A 179 5.44 4.38 -11.56
N GLY A 180 5.44 5.70 -11.77
CA GLY A 180 5.19 6.27 -13.12
C GLY A 180 6.19 5.77 -14.15
N LYS A 181 7.49 5.75 -13.80
CA LYS A 181 8.56 5.25 -14.70
C LYS A 181 8.40 3.76 -15.03
N LEU A 182 7.99 2.95 -14.06
CA LEU A 182 7.73 1.52 -14.28
C LEU A 182 6.53 1.32 -15.22
N VAL A 183 5.46 2.09 -15.06
CA VAL A 183 4.32 2.10 -15.97
C VAL A 183 4.73 2.48 -17.39
N ASP A 184 5.54 3.53 -17.55
CA ASP A 184 6.04 3.95 -18.86
C ASP A 184 6.96 2.90 -19.50
N ALA A 185 7.79 2.22 -18.70
CA ALA A 185 8.64 1.11 -19.16
C ALA A 185 7.82 -0.08 -19.71
N LEU A 186 6.67 -0.36 -19.12
CA LEU A 186 5.69 -1.33 -19.64
C LEU A 186 5.06 -0.84 -20.95
N GLY A 187 5.18 0.43 -21.26
CA GLY A 187 4.54 1.12 -22.38
C GLY A 187 3.13 1.58 -22.03
N GLY A 188 2.81 1.77 -20.76
CA GLY A 188 1.51 2.14 -20.21
C GLY A 188 0.67 0.93 -19.81
N VAL A 189 -0.34 1.17 -18.96
CA VAL A 189 -1.25 0.15 -18.41
C VAL A 189 -2.67 0.45 -18.83
N TYR A 190 -3.40 -0.53 -19.37
CA TYR A 190 -4.83 -0.41 -19.63
C TYR A 190 -5.60 -0.56 -18.34
N PHE A 191 -6.39 0.47 -18.00
CA PHE A 191 -7.16 0.52 -16.76
C PHE A 191 -8.53 1.15 -16.97
N ASP A 192 -9.54 0.65 -16.28
CA ASP A 192 -10.87 1.25 -16.25
C ASP A 192 -10.95 2.20 -15.06
N VAL A 193 -10.83 3.51 -15.34
CA VAL A 193 -10.91 4.56 -14.32
C VAL A 193 -12.35 4.64 -13.84
N PRO A 194 -12.63 4.40 -12.55
CA PRO A 194 -14.00 4.14 -12.09
C PRO A 194 -14.93 5.35 -12.13
N PHE A 195 -14.39 6.57 -12.06
CA PHE A 195 -15.14 7.84 -12.07
C PHE A 195 -14.23 8.98 -12.47
N ASP A 196 -14.82 10.15 -12.78
CA ASP A 196 -14.05 11.36 -13.05
C ASP A 196 -13.35 11.85 -11.80
N MET A 197 -12.02 12.03 -11.89
CA MET A 197 -11.17 12.46 -10.79
C MET A 197 -10.71 13.89 -11.01
N ASN A 198 -11.14 14.82 -10.15
CA ASN A 198 -10.79 16.23 -10.21
C ASN A 198 -10.36 16.72 -8.83
N TYR A 199 -9.05 16.83 -8.64
CA TYR A 199 -8.47 17.29 -7.38
C TYR A 199 -7.23 18.13 -7.61
N ASP A 200 -7.21 19.33 -7.01
CA ASP A 200 -6.07 20.24 -7.01
C ASP A 200 -5.67 20.58 -5.59
N ASP A 201 -4.40 20.35 -5.28
CA ASP A 201 -3.75 20.79 -4.05
C ASP A 201 -2.48 21.59 -4.39
N PRO A 202 -2.58 22.92 -4.42
CA PRO A 202 -1.44 23.78 -4.75
C PRO A 202 -0.29 23.67 -3.73
N TYR A 203 -0.59 23.31 -2.47
CA TYR A 203 0.44 23.20 -1.43
C TYR A 203 1.34 21.97 -1.64
N GLN A 204 0.81 20.91 -2.25
CA GLN A 204 1.56 19.69 -2.58
C GLN A 204 1.94 19.62 -4.05
N ASN A 205 1.63 20.65 -4.85
CA ASN A 205 1.77 20.65 -6.32
C ASN A 205 1.14 19.37 -6.93
N LEU A 206 -0.05 19.01 -6.44
CA LEU A 206 -0.78 17.82 -6.87
C LEU A 206 -2.00 18.22 -7.69
N HIS A 207 -1.98 17.82 -8.96
CA HIS A 207 -3.05 18.06 -9.92
C HIS A 207 -3.53 16.72 -10.46
N ILE A 208 -4.81 16.40 -10.26
CA ILE A 208 -5.43 15.16 -10.69
C ILE A 208 -6.63 15.51 -11.58
N HIS A 209 -6.53 15.19 -12.86
CA HIS A 209 -7.58 15.41 -13.85
C HIS A 209 -7.69 14.18 -14.74
N GLN A 210 -8.51 13.21 -14.32
CA GLN A 210 -8.68 11.95 -15.02
C GLN A 210 -10.16 11.70 -15.31
N GLN A 211 -10.48 11.35 -16.54
CA GLN A 211 -11.83 10.99 -16.95
C GLN A 211 -12.08 9.51 -16.66
N ALA A 212 -13.33 9.17 -16.33
CA ALA A 212 -13.78 7.79 -16.20
C ALA A 212 -13.67 7.00 -17.52
N GLY A 213 -13.53 5.68 -17.39
CA GLY A 213 -13.58 4.74 -18.50
C GLY A 213 -12.27 4.02 -18.80
N TYR A 214 -12.40 2.97 -19.61
CA TYR A 214 -11.29 2.07 -19.97
C TYR A 214 -10.37 2.70 -21.00
N ARG A 215 -9.13 2.93 -20.61
CA ARG A 215 -8.10 3.48 -21.50
C ARG A 215 -6.70 3.09 -21.06
N LYS A 216 -5.73 3.35 -21.92
CA LYS A 216 -4.32 3.20 -21.60
C LYS A 216 -3.84 4.42 -20.82
N LEU A 217 -3.30 4.17 -19.63
CA LEU A 217 -2.70 5.20 -18.78
C LEU A 217 -1.19 5.24 -19.03
N SER A 218 -0.65 6.46 -19.15
CA SER A 218 0.77 6.74 -19.03
C SER A 218 1.22 6.65 -17.58
N GLY A 219 2.52 6.76 -17.30
CA GLY A 219 3.03 6.83 -15.94
C GLY A 219 2.43 7.99 -15.15
N ASP A 220 2.33 9.16 -15.76
CA ASP A 220 1.75 10.35 -15.12
C ASP A 220 0.25 10.17 -14.83
N ASP A 221 -0.51 9.62 -15.80
CA ASP A 221 -1.93 9.34 -15.59
C ASP A 221 -2.15 8.32 -14.48
N ALA A 222 -1.35 7.24 -14.47
CA ALA A 222 -1.40 6.22 -13.43
C ALA A 222 -1.13 6.80 -12.05
N MET A 223 -0.13 7.69 -11.94
CA MET A 223 0.19 8.37 -10.70
C MET A 223 -0.96 9.23 -10.18
N GLN A 224 -1.67 9.92 -11.06
CA GLN A 224 -2.87 10.68 -10.70
C GLN A 224 -3.96 9.74 -10.15
N VAL A 225 -4.26 8.66 -10.87
CA VAL A 225 -5.31 7.69 -10.50
C VAL A 225 -5.04 7.06 -9.13
N ILE A 226 -3.83 6.55 -8.88
CA ILE A 226 -3.50 5.84 -7.63
C ILE A 226 -3.32 6.76 -6.42
N ARG A 227 -3.14 8.08 -6.64
CA ARG A 227 -3.03 9.09 -5.59
C ARG A 227 -4.37 9.72 -5.23
N HIS A 228 -5.38 9.59 -6.09
CA HIS A 228 -6.69 10.20 -5.87
C HIS A 228 -7.35 9.68 -4.58
N ARG A 229 -7.96 10.58 -3.80
CA ARG A 229 -8.65 10.28 -2.53
C ARG A 229 -10.05 10.82 -2.47
N LYS A 230 -10.30 11.97 -3.11
CA LYS A 230 -11.59 12.67 -3.20
C LYS A 230 -11.49 13.77 -4.27
N ASN A 231 -12.62 14.20 -4.78
CA ASN A 231 -12.68 15.40 -5.61
C ASN A 231 -12.73 16.69 -4.76
N ASN A 232 -12.40 17.85 -5.35
CA ASN A 232 -12.47 19.12 -4.64
C ASN A 232 -13.88 19.53 -4.26
N ASP A 233 -14.90 19.05 -4.98
CA ASP A 233 -16.32 19.23 -4.65
C ASP A 233 -16.82 18.30 -3.53
N GLY A 234 -15.94 17.47 -2.98
CA GLY A 234 -16.25 16.49 -1.94
C GLY A 234 -16.86 15.18 -2.46
N SER A 235 -17.14 15.05 -3.76
CA SER A 235 -17.59 13.78 -4.33
C SER A 235 -16.50 12.71 -4.33
N HIS A 236 -16.89 11.43 -4.41
CA HIS A 236 -15.98 10.29 -4.41
C HIS A 236 -14.98 10.32 -3.23
N SER A 237 -15.50 10.62 -2.04
CA SER A 237 -14.72 10.78 -0.81
C SER A 237 -14.69 9.51 0.06
N ASP A 238 -14.63 8.31 -0.54
CA ASP A 238 -14.54 7.03 0.18
C ASP A 238 -13.25 6.90 1.01
N GLY A 239 -12.49 7.97 1.08
CA GLY A 239 -11.29 8.10 1.90
C GLY A 239 -10.20 7.10 1.51
N ASP A 240 -9.54 6.54 2.52
CA ASP A 240 -8.47 5.57 2.31
C ASP A 240 -8.98 4.22 1.77
N VAL A 241 -10.22 3.83 2.07
CA VAL A 241 -10.81 2.55 1.61
C VAL A 241 -11.01 2.56 0.09
N GLY A 242 -11.63 3.61 -0.45
CA GLY A 242 -11.81 3.77 -1.89
C GLY A 242 -10.49 3.82 -2.62
N ARG A 243 -9.50 4.56 -2.09
CA ARG A 243 -8.16 4.61 -2.66
C ARG A 243 -7.48 3.25 -2.68
N LEU A 244 -7.54 2.47 -1.59
CA LEU A 244 -6.96 1.13 -1.53
C LEU A 244 -7.55 0.22 -2.61
N LYS A 245 -8.87 0.29 -2.82
CA LYS A 245 -9.53 -0.48 -3.87
C LYS A 245 -9.01 -0.11 -5.27
N VAL A 246 -8.95 1.18 -5.60
CA VAL A 246 -8.41 1.66 -6.89
C VAL A 246 -6.96 1.21 -7.07
N GLN A 247 -6.14 1.28 -6.03
CA GLN A 247 -4.75 0.82 -6.07
C GLN A 247 -4.65 -0.70 -6.32
N GLN A 248 -5.49 -1.52 -5.70
CA GLN A 248 -5.53 -2.97 -5.91
C GLN A 248 -5.96 -3.33 -7.33
N ASP A 249 -7.03 -2.67 -7.82
CA ASP A 249 -7.52 -2.87 -9.19
C ASP A 249 -6.45 -2.45 -10.22
N PHE A 250 -5.74 -1.34 -9.97
CA PHE A 250 -4.63 -0.89 -10.80
C PHE A 250 -3.44 -1.87 -10.76
N LEU A 251 -3.06 -2.38 -9.58
CA LEU A 251 -2.00 -3.38 -9.46
C LEU A 251 -2.34 -4.66 -10.23
N LYS A 252 -3.61 -5.08 -10.20
CA LYS A 252 -4.07 -6.23 -10.99
C LYS A 252 -3.95 -5.96 -12.50
N ALA A 253 -4.33 -4.77 -12.95
CA ALA A 253 -4.17 -4.35 -14.34
C ALA A 253 -2.69 -4.27 -14.76
N ALA A 254 -1.82 -3.74 -13.91
CA ALA A 254 -0.38 -3.70 -14.14
C ALA A 254 0.23 -5.12 -14.20
N ALA A 255 -0.19 -6.03 -13.32
CA ALA A 255 0.22 -7.42 -13.37
C ALA A 255 -0.21 -8.08 -14.69
N ALA A 256 -1.44 -7.83 -15.15
CA ALA A 256 -1.92 -8.31 -16.44
C ALA A 256 -1.07 -7.80 -17.61
N GLU A 257 -0.63 -6.54 -17.57
CA GLU A 257 0.29 -5.98 -18.58
C GLU A 257 1.68 -6.63 -18.52
N CYS A 258 2.22 -6.86 -17.32
CA CYS A 258 3.49 -7.56 -17.12
C CYS A 258 3.48 -9.00 -17.67
N LEU A 259 2.35 -9.70 -17.52
CA LEU A 259 2.21 -11.11 -17.91
C LEU A 259 1.98 -11.31 -19.40
N LYS A 260 1.78 -10.26 -20.19
CA LYS A 260 1.66 -10.37 -21.64
C LYS A 260 2.93 -10.97 -22.24
N PRO A 261 2.84 -11.92 -23.21
CA PRO A 261 4.02 -12.51 -23.83
C PRO A 261 4.96 -11.47 -24.46
N SER A 262 4.42 -10.39 -25.02
CA SER A 262 5.21 -9.28 -25.58
C SER A 262 6.03 -8.53 -24.53
N THR A 263 5.53 -8.43 -23.31
CA THR A 263 6.19 -7.79 -22.16
C THR A 263 7.24 -8.71 -21.57
N LEU A 264 6.92 -10.00 -21.41
CA LEU A 264 7.85 -11.00 -20.90
C LEU A 264 9.08 -11.18 -21.82
N LEU A 265 8.94 -11.00 -23.13
CA LEU A 265 10.09 -10.99 -24.05
C LEU A 265 11.05 -9.81 -23.80
N LYS A 266 10.59 -8.74 -23.16
CA LYS A 266 11.39 -7.57 -22.75
C LYS A 266 11.87 -7.66 -21.30
N ALA A 267 11.62 -8.77 -20.60
CA ALA A 267 11.92 -8.93 -19.18
C ALA A 267 13.36 -8.51 -18.79
N PRO A 268 14.44 -8.80 -19.56
CA PRO A 268 15.78 -8.33 -19.20
C PRO A 268 15.91 -6.81 -19.12
N ALA A 269 15.33 -6.08 -20.07
CA ALA A 269 15.36 -4.62 -20.08
C ALA A 269 14.48 -4.03 -18.96
N LEU A 270 13.30 -4.62 -18.74
CA LEU A 270 12.38 -4.22 -17.66
C LEU A 270 12.98 -4.49 -16.29
N ALA A 271 13.67 -5.62 -16.09
CA ALA A 271 14.36 -5.94 -14.84
C ALA A 271 15.45 -4.91 -14.52
N GLN A 272 16.18 -4.43 -15.52
CA GLN A 272 17.16 -3.37 -15.30
C GLN A 272 16.50 -2.06 -14.89
N ILE A 273 15.44 -1.62 -15.62
CA ILE A 273 14.68 -0.41 -15.28
C ILE A 273 14.07 -0.53 -13.87
N PHE A 274 13.58 -1.72 -13.52
CA PHE A 274 13.08 -2.00 -12.17
C PHE A 274 14.18 -1.78 -11.13
N MET A 275 15.35 -2.38 -11.31
CA MET A 275 16.49 -2.24 -10.39
C MET A 275 17.01 -0.81 -10.25
N GLU A 276 16.86 0.01 -11.27
CA GLU A 276 17.27 1.43 -11.25
C GLU A 276 16.29 2.31 -10.48
N ASN A 277 15.04 1.88 -10.33
CA ASN A 277 13.94 2.68 -9.78
C ASN A 277 13.34 2.13 -8.47
N VAL A 278 13.79 0.96 -7.99
CA VAL A 278 13.32 0.38 -6.72
C VAL A 278 14.50 -0.02 -5.84
N THR A 279 14.25 -0.09 -4.54
CA THR A 279 15.20 -0.65 -3.58
C THR A 279 14.72 -2.02 -3.14
N THR A 280 15.54 -3.05 -3.31
CA THR A 280 15.17 -4.45 -3.04
C THR A 280 16.41 -5.26 -2.64
N ASP A 281 16.20 -6.36 -1.95
CA ASP A 281 17.19 -7.39 -1.65
C ASP A 281 17.29 -8.49 -2.73
N LEU A 282 16.53 -8.35 -3.83
CA LEU A 282 16.61 -9.22 -5.01
C LEU A 282 17.70 -8.75 -5.98
N ASP A 283 18.30 -9.68 -6.70
CA ASP A 283 19.16 -9.38 -7.85
C ASP A 283 18.40 -9.51 -9.20
N VAL A 284 19.03 -9.06 -10.29
CA VAL A 284 18.44 -9.15 -11.64
C VAL A 284 18.12 -10.59 -12.03
N GLY A 285 18.96 -11.56 -11.63
CA GLY A 285 18.75 -12.98 -11.91
C GLY A 285 17.51 -13.53 -11.22
N ASN A 286 17.24 -13.09 -9.99
CA ASN A 286 16.04 -13.44 -9.23
C ASN A 286 14.78 -12.86 -9.90
N ILE A 287 14.82 -11.61 -10.34
CA ILE A 287 13.71 -10.97 -11.04
C ILE A 287 13.40 -11.70 -12.34
N LEU A 288 14.43 -12.05 -13.11
CA LEU A 288 14.26 -12.82 -14.34
C LEU A 288 13.73 -14.24 -14.08
N TYR A 289 14.13 -14.88 -12.97
CA TYR A 289 13.54 -16.14 -12.54
C TYR A 289 12.05 -16.01 -12.30
N PHE A 290 11.60 -15.02 -11.53
CA PHE A 290 10.17 -14.81 -11.29
C PHE A 290 9.41 -14.46 -12.56
N ALA A 291 9.98 -13.66 -13.45
CA ALA A 291 9.38 -13.37 -14.75
C ALA A 291 9.24 -14.64 -15.61
N GLN A 292 10.23 -15.54 -15.57
CA GLN A 292 10.14 -16.82 -16.25
C GLN A 292 9.06 -17.74 -15.65
N MET A 293 8.96 -17.81 -14.32
CA MET A 293 7.94 -18.62 -13.65
C MET A 293 6.53 -18.10 -13.91
N ALA A 294 6.39 -16.79 -14.09
CA ALA A 294 5.12 -16.13 -14.40
C ALA A 294 4.63 -16.39 -15.83
N MET A 295 5.47 -16.94 -16.72
CA MET A 295 5.02 -17.26 -18.08
C MET A 295 3.84 -18.22 -18.08
N GLY A 296 2.76 -17.81 -18.78
CA GLY A 296 1.50 -18.57 -18.86
C GLY A 296 0.64 -18.51 -17.61
N MET A 297 0.93 -17.57 -16.68
CA MET A 297 0.00 -17.22 -15.61
C MET A 297 -1.18 -16.43 -16.19
N ASP A 298 -2.38 -16.72 -15.71
CA ASP A 298 -3.59 -15.97 -16.02
C ASP A 298 -3.77 -14.89 -14.94
N ALA A 299 -3.61 -13.61 -15.31
CA ALA A 299 -3.71 -12.51 -14.34
C ALA A 299 -5.09 -12.40 -13.68
N GLU A 300 -6.17 -12.79 -14.38
CA GLU A 300 -7.51 -12.68 -13.83
C GLU A 300 -7.81 -13.71 -12.75
N LYS A 301 -7.29 -14.93 -12.95
CA LYS A 301 -7.53 -16.07 -12.06
C LYS A 301 -6.42 -16.27 -11.04
N GLY A 302 -5.19 -15.96 -11.45
CA GLY A 302 -3.99 -16.21 -10.66
C GLY A 302 -3.55 -15.05 -9.78
N VAL A 303 -4.12 -13.84 -9.95
CA VAL A 303 -3.72 -12.67 -9.15
C VAL A 303 -4.90 -12.16 -8.35
N THR A 304 -4.78 -12.19 -7.03
CA THR A 304 -5.79 -11.69 -6.09
C THR A 304 -5.20 -10.70 -5.13
N PHE A 305 -5.96 -9.65 -4.82
CA PHE A 305 -5.60 -8.68 -3.79
C PHE A 305 -6.78 -8.52 -2.84
N VAL A 306 -6.48 -8.53 -1.54
CA VAL A 306 -7.45 -8.29 -0.48
C VAL A 306 -6.88 -7.27 0.51
N THR A 307 -7.75 -6.57 1.21
CA THR A 307 -7.33 -5.72 2.34
C THR A 307 -7.47 -6.52 3.63
N MET A 308 -6.49 -6.39 4.52
CA MET A 308 -6.56 -6.95 5.87
C MET A 308 -7.86 -6.49 6.55
N PRO A 309 -8.72 -7.41 6.99
CA PRO A 309 -9.97 -7.06 7.67
C PRO A 309 -9.69 -6.36 8.99
N TYR A 310 -10.44 -5.30 9.28
CA TYR A 310 -10.19 -4.47 10.46
C TYR A 310 -11.45 -3.80 11.01
N VAL A 311 -11.35 -3.33 12.25
CA VAL A 311 -12.29 -2.44 12.92
C VAL A 311 -11.58 -1.18 13.43
N ASP A 312 -12.33 -0.11 13.64
CA ASP A 312 -11.78 1.14 14.18
C ASP A 312 -11.27 0.95 15.62
N ALA A 313 -10.04 1.40 15.88
CA ALA A 313 -9.42 1.31 17.19
C ALA A 313 -9.98 2.29 18.22
N ARG A 314 -10.58 3.42 17.79
CA ARG A 314 -11.06 4.53 18.66
C ARG A 314 -9.99 5.02 19.63
N HIS A 315 -8.76 5.20 19.14
CA HIS A 315 -7.66 5.73 19.93
C HIS A 315 -7.79 7.25 20.08
N PRO A 316 -7.62 7.84 21.30
CA PRO A 316 -7.89 9.27 21.54
C PRO A 316 -7.03 10.24 20.73
N SER A 317 -5.81 9.83 20.35
CA SER A 317 -4.85 10.73 19.70
C SER A 317 -4.79 10.58 18.19
N ALA A 318 -5.41 9.52 17.60
CA ALA A 318 -5.31 9.27 16.17
C ALA A 318 -6.34 8.24 15.70
N SER A 319 -6.77 8.36 14.46
CA SER A 319 -7.49 7.28 13.77
C SER A 319 -6.53 6.12 13.58
N MET A 320 -6.89 4.95 14.09
CA MET A 320 -6.16 3.69 13.95
C MET A 320 -7.14 2.55 13.72
N VAL A 321 -6.64 1.42 13.23
CA VAL A 321 -7.44 0.22 12.99
C VAL A 321 -6.84 -0.99 13.69
N LEU A 322 -7.70 -1.95 14.06
CA LEU A 322 -7.33 -3.23 14.66
C LEU A 322 -7.71 -4.35 13.71
N PRO A 323 -6.82 -5.32 13.45
CA PRO A 323 -7.16 -6.48 12.63
C PRO A 323 -8.29 -7.32 13.25
N ILE A 324 -9.15 -7.89 12.40
CA ILE A 324 -10.12 -8.91 12.81
C ILE A 324 -9.43 -10.27 12.67
N GLU A 325 -9.07 -10.86 13.80
CA GLU A 325 -8.23 -12.06 13.86
C GLU A 325 -8.78 -13.24 13.06
N SER A 326 -10.07 -13.58 13.25
CA SER A 326 -10.69 -14.74 12.60
C SER A 326 -10.68 -14.63 11.07
N GLU A 327 -11.08 -13.48 10.55
CA GLU A 327 -11.10 -13.23 9.10
C GLU A 327 -9.68 -13.15 8.52
N LEU A 328 -8.74 -12.57 9.28
CA LEU A 328 -7.34 -12.52 8.88
C LEU A 328 -6.74 -13.93 8.78
N LEU A 329 -6.99 -14.82 9.76
CA LEU A 329 -6.51 -16.19 9.73
C LEU A 329 -7.04 -16.99 8.53
N GLU A 330 -8.30 -16.77 8.14
CA GLU A 330 -8.87 -17.38 6.92
C GLU A 330 -8.09 -16.93 5.69
N ILE A 331 -7.87 -15.62 5.51
CA ILE A 331 -7.12 -15.07 4.37
C ILE A 331 -5.68 -15.59 4.36
N LEU A 332 -5.01 -15.60 5.51
CA LEU A 332 -3.62 -16.04 5.60
C LEU A 332 -3.47 -17.51 5.20
N ASN A 333 -4.40 -18.37 5.60
CA ASN A 333 -4.36 -19.79 5.27
C ASN A 333 -4.96 -20.13 3.88
N ASP A 334 -5.67 -19.20 3.26
CA ASP A 334 -6.19 -19.34 1.90
C ASP A 334 -5.22 -18.72 0.87
N GLY A 335 -4.15 -19.47 0.57
CA GLY A 335 -3.19 -19.13 -0.50
C GLY A 335 -2.00 -18.25 -0.10
N MET A 336 -2.00 -17.62 1.08
CA MET A 336 -0.86 -16.78 1.49
C MET A 336 0.18 -17.51 2.34
N ASN A 337 -0.20 -18.59 3.00
CA ASN A 337 0.67 -19.34 3.90
C ASN A 337 1.84 -20.03 3.15
N PRO A 338 3.11 -19.66 3.40
CA PRO A 338 4.26 -20.27 2.76
C PRO A 338 4.79 -21.49 3.52
N TYR A 339 4.16 -21.89 4.63
CA TYR A 339 4.64 -22.95 5.53
C TYR A 339 3.86 -24.24 5.32
N LEU A 340 4.39 -25.34 5.90
CA LEU A 340 3.76 -26.66 5.83
C LEU A 340 2.55 -26.78 6.77
N ASP A 341 2.64 -26.16 7.96
CA ASP A 341 1.54 -26.12 8.92
C ASP A 341 0.68 -24.86 8.72
N GLN A 342 -0.55 -24.89 9.20
CA GLN A 342 -1.44 -23.74 9.20
C GLN A 342 -1.01 -22.69 10.22
N ILE A 343 -1.13 -21.42 9.86
CA ILE A 343 -0.96 -20.29 10.75
C ILE A 343 -2.09 -20.31 11.79
N GLN A 344 -1.75 -20.21 13.06
CA GLN A 344 -2.66 -20.22 14.19
C GLN A 344 -2.70 -18.87 14.89
N SER A 345 -3.72 -18.62 15.71
CA SER A 345 -3.82 -17.42 16.57
C SER A 345 -2.56 -17.19 17.42
N SER A 346 -1.90 -18.25 17.87
CA SER A 346 -0.65 -18.19 18.64
C SER A 346 0.55 -17.69 17.83
N ASP A 347 0.48 -17.66 16.51
CA ASP A 347 1.53 -17.13 15.62
C ASP A 347 1.36 -15.62 15.37
N LEU A 348 0.23 -15.03 15.82
CA LEU A 348 -0.12 -13.63 15.60
C LEU A 348 0.02 -12.82 16.87
N GLU A 349 0.59 -11.61 16.77
CA GLU A 349 0.63 -10.61 17.84
C GLU A 349 -0.27 -9.43 17.44
N LEU A 350 -1.58 -9.57 17.69
CA LEU A 350 -2.59 -8.57 17.36
C LEU A 350 -3.08 -7.85 18.60
N LEU A 351 -3.24 -6.54 18.51
CA LEU A 351 -3.97 -5.78 19.54
C LEU A 351 -5.47 -5.94 19.32
N TYR A 352 -6.20 -6.12 20.41
CA TYR A 352 -7.66 -6.15 20.42
C TYR A 352 -8.22 -5.26 21.53
N ARG A 353 -9.45 -4.80 21.39
CA ARG A 353 -10.13 -3.99 22.38
C ARG A 353 -10.81 -4.85 23.44
N LYS A 354 -10.56 -4.57 24.71
CA LYS A 354 -11.24 -5.24 25.84
C LYS A 354 -12.66 -4.67 26.04
N SER A 355 -13.58 -5.49 26.53
CA SER A 355 -14.96 -5.08 26.86
C SER A 355 -15.02 -3.98 27.90
N GLY A 356 -14.09 -3.95 28.87
CA GLY A 356 -13.94 -2.93 29.92
C GLY A 356 -13.16 -1.67 29.50
N GLY A 357 -12.81 -1.53 28.22
CA GLY A 357 -11.93 -0.47 27.70
C GLY A 357 -10.45 -0.85 27.81
N GLY A 358 -9.59 -0.08 27.11
CA GLY A 358 -8.18 -0.44 26.94
C GLY A 358 -7.99 -1.56 25.93
N TYR A 359 -6.74 -2.00 25.79
CA TYR A 359 -6.33 -3.00 24.80
C TYR A 359 -5.73 -4.24 25.44
N GLY A 360 -5.85 -5.37 24.77
CA GLY A 360 -5.12 -6.60 25.00
C GLY A 360 -4.29 -6.97 23.79
N VAL A 361 -3.52 -8.04 23.89
CA VAL A 361 -2.74 -8.62 22.79
C VAL A 361 -3.04 -10.11 22.73
N THR A 362 -3.15 -10.66 21.52
CA THR A 362 -3.48 -12.08 21.31
C THR A 362 -2.39 -13.01 21.80
N ASN A 363 -1.13 -12.61 21.60
CA ASN A 363 0.05 -13.38 21.99
C ASN A 363 1.10 -12.46 22.62
N GLY A 364 1.82 -12.96 23.62
CA GLY A 364 2.85 -12.21 24.34
C GLY A 364 2.31 -11.23 25.38
N THR A 365 2.99 -10.13 25.58
CA THR A 365 2.65 -9.09 26.57
C THR A 365 2.51 -7.72 25.90
N LEU A 366 1.65 -6.87 26.46
CA LEU A 366 1.55 -5.48 26.02
C LEU A 366 2.89 -4.76 26.21
N ALA A 367 3.46 -4.29 25.10
CA ALA A 367 4.71 -3.54 25.11
C ALA A 367 4.56 -2.20 25.87
N ASP A 368 3.39 -1.56 25.76
CA ASP A 368 3.04 -0.36 26.51
C ASP A 368 1.92 -0.67 27.49
N PRO A 369 2.23 -0.79 28.80
CA PRO A 369 1.23 -1.10 29.83
C PRO A 369 0.08 -0.09 29.94
N ASN A 370 0.29 1.16 29.49
CA ASN A 370 -0.76 2.18 29.53
C ASN A 370 -1.93 1.86 28.60
N LEU A 371 -1.70 1.08 27.56
CA LEU A 371 -2.76 0.59 26.67
C LEU A 371 -3.74 -0.38 27.35
N ALA A 372 -3.34 -0.98 28.47
CA ALA A 372 -4.19 -1.94 29.20
C ALA A 372 -5.43 -1.29 29.82
N TYR A 373 -5.45 0.00 29.97
CA TYR A 373 -6.47 0.77 30.66
C TYR A 373 -7.27 1.63 29.70
N ALA A 374 -8.55 1.86 30.02
CA ALA A 374 -9.33 2.86 29.30
C ALA A 374 -8.68 4.26 29.48
N PRO A 375 -8.68 5.09 28.43
CA PRO A 375 -8.20 6.47 28.56
C PRO A 375 -8.95 7.15 29.72
N ARG A 376 -8.22 7.75 30.65
CA ARG A 376 -8.86 8.59 31.67
C ARG A 376 -9.55 9.76 30.98
N PRO A 377 -10.80 10.07 31.33
CA PRO A 377 -11.42 11.31 30.87
C PRO A 377 -10.47 12.47 31.18
N LYS A 378 -10.27 13.35 30.21
CA LYS A 378 -9.55 14.60 30.51
C LYS A 378 -10.29 15.27 31.67
N PRO A 379 -9.58 15.80 32.70
CA PRO A 379 -10.23 16.60 33.70
C PRO A 379 -11.03 17.69 32.97
N GLN A 380 -12.31 17.78 33.23
CA GLN A 380 -13.06 18.95 32.79
C GLN A 380 -12.34 20.16 33.40
N PRO A 381 -12.08 21.22 32.63
CA PRO A 381 -11.62 22.46 33.23
C PRO A 381 -12.61 22.80 34.38
N ASP A 382 -12.06 23.18 35.52
CA ASP A 382 -12.88 23.64 36.62
C ASP A 382 -13.85 24.68 36.05
N PRO A 383 -15.13 24.64 36.43
CA PRO A 383 -16.07 25.70 36.01
C PRO A 383 -15.45 27.05 36.35
N GLU A 384 -15.37 27.93 35.35
CA GLU A 384 -14.95 29.30 35.60
C GLU A 384 -15.75 29.83 36.79
N PRO A 385 -15.10 30.48 37.76
CA PRO A 385 -15.83 31.06 38.88
C PRO A 385 -16.92 31.99 38.32
N GLU A 386 -18.16 31.77 38.78
CA GLU A 386 -19.25 32.63 38.40
C GLU A 386 -18.82 34.10 38.65
N PRO A 387 -19.05 35.02 37.70
CA PRO A 387 -18.71 36.42 37.93
C PRO A 387 -19.39 36.89 39.20
N ASP A 388 -18.61 37.55 40.07
CA ASP A 388 -19.14 38.15 41.28
C ASP A 388 -20.38 39.01 40.93
N PRO A 389 -21.45 38.93 41.72
CA PRO A 389 -22.65 39.73 41.46
C PRO A 389 -22.27 41.22 41.41
N GLU A 390 -22.57 41.83 40.26
CA GLU A 390 -22.32 43.27 40.04
C GLU A 390 -22.89 44.05 41.21
N VAL A 391 -22.02 44.76 41.92
CA VAL A 391 -22.40 45.76 42.90
C VAL A 391 -23.10 46.87 42.12
N PRO A 392 -24.36 47.28 42.50
CA PRO A 392 -25.05 48.35 41.79
C PRO A 392 -24.19 49.60 41.80
N GLU A 393 -23.81 50.14 40.68
CA GLU A 393 -23.16 51.42 40.54
C GLU A 393 -24.18 52.52 40.95
N ASP A 394 -23.78 53.41 41.85
CA ASP A 394 -24.50 54.62 42.17
C ASP A 394 -24.69 55.52 40.93
N PRO A 395 -25.82 56.19 40.75
CA PRO A 395 -26.12 56.98 39.56
C PRO A 395 -25.12 58.12 39.37
N VAL A 396 -24.39 58.09 38.27
CA VAL A 396 -23.49 59.14 37.82
C VAL A 396 -24.34 60.38 37.44
N VAL A 397 -24.11 61.49 38.12
CA VAL A 397 -24.69 62.78 37.80
C VAL A 397 -23.95 63.37 36.60
N ASP A 398 -24.68 63.62 35.50
CA ASP A 398 -24.18 64.33 34.32
C ASP A 398 -23.74 65.76 34.63
N PRO A 399 -22.54 66.17 34.17
CA PRO A 399 -22.22 67.61 34.09
C PRO A 399 -22.64 68.17 32.71
N GLU A 400 -23.29 69.32 32.74
CA GLU A 400 -23.75 70.15 31.61
C GLU A 400 -22.62 70.49 30.60
N PRO A 401 -22.96 70.74 29.30
CA PRO A 401 -22.00 71.03 28.26
C PRO A 401 -21.55 72.49 28.22
N ASP A 402 -20.27 72.76 28.17
CA ASP A 402 -19.72 74.07 27.86
C ASP A 402 -19.21 74.15 26.40
N GLN A 403 -19.44 75.36 25.88
CA GLN A 403 -19.41 75.73 24.44
C GLN A 403 -18.02 75.97 23.88
N GLU A 404 -17.96 75.74 22.55
CA GLU A 404 -17.22 76.45 21.52
C GLU A 404 -15.83 77.03 21.78
N GLN A 405 -14.87 76.63 20.94
CA GLN A 405 -14.14 77.53 20.06
C GLN A 405 -13.19 76.78 19.11
N ASN A 406 -13.50 76.89 17.79
CA ASN A 406 -12.54 76.87 16.70
C ASN A 406 -11.99 78.29 16.47
N PRO A 407 -10.83 78.60 15.91
CA PRO A 407 -10.36 78.13 14.57
C PRO A 407 -8.81 78.08 14.34
N ASP A 408 -8.50 77.52 13.23
CA ASP A 408 -7.55 77.97 12.20
C ASP A 408 -6.12 77.41 12.09
N GLN A 409 -5.93 76.88 10.87
CA GLN A 409 -4.77 76.94 9.94
C GLN A 409 -3.42 76.29 10.26
N SER A 410 -2.98 75.42 9.49
CA SER A 410 -2.25 75.48 8.22
C SER A 410 -1.10 74.45 8.11
N SER A 411 -1.08 73.89 6.93
CA SER A 411 0.07 73.52 6.12
C SER A 411 1.02 72.36 6.55
N GLY A 412 1.13 71.37 5.67
CA GLY A 412 2.42 71.04 5.17
C GLY A 412 2.82 69.54 5.27
N GLU A 413 2.87 68.94 4.11
CA GLU A 413 3.83 67.91 3.70
C GLU A 413 3.60 66.43 4.13
N ASN A 414 3.22 65.68 3.12
CA ASN A 414 3.50 64.27 2.94
C ASN A 414 5.04 64.03 2.82
N PRO A 415 5.68 62.91 3.27
CA PRO A 415 5.61 61.72 2.43
C PRO A 415 5.70 60.35 3.15
N ASP A 416 5.34 59.33 2.38
CA ASP A 416 5.86 58.00 2.23
C ASP A 416 5.34 56.84 3.11
N PRO A 417 5.03 55.68 2.50
CA PRO A 417 4.20 54.63 3.04
C PRO A 417 5.01 53.57 3.80
N GLY A 418 4.75 53.46 5.12
CA GLY A 418 5.28 52.41 5.97
C GLY A 418 4.20 51.35 6.27
N ILE A 419 4.63 50.13 6.10
CA ILE A 419 3.98 48.87 6.36
C ILE A 419 3.11 48.87 7.63
N GLU A 420 1.79 48.72 7.46
CA GLU A 420 0.87 48.51 8.58
C GLU A 420 0.84 47.03 8.98
N THR A 421 1.22 46.76 10.21
CA THR A 421 0.91 45.50 10.92
C THR A 421 -0.53 45.55 11.40
N PRO A 422 -1.32 44.44 11.26
CA PRO A 422 -2.70 44.43 11.76
C PRO A 422 -2.75 44.36 13.27
N PRO A 423 -3.79 44.95 13.92
CA PRO A 423 -3.95 44.96 15.36
C PRO A 423 -4.35 43.59 15.93
N PRO A 424 -4.09 43.30 17.23
CA PRO A 424 -4.38 42.01 17.82
C PRO A 424 -5.88 41.80 18.06
N GLY A 425 -6.28 40.60 17.73
CA GLY A 425 -7.50 39.84 17.91
C GLY A 425 -8.69 40.43 18.67
N VAL A 426 -9.79 40.52 17.92
CA VAL A 426 -11.13 40.47 18.48
C VAL A 426 -11.46 39.01 18.79
N PRO A 427 -12.00 38.63 19.96
CA PRO A 427 -12.46 37.28 20.23
C PRO A 427 -13.63 36.96 19.31
N VAL A 428 -13.52 35.86 18.56
CA VAL A 428 -14.64 35.31 17.79
C VAL A 428 -15.41 34.40 18.75
N ASP A 429 -16.69 34.66 18.93
CA ASP A 429 -17.60 33.80 19.70
C ASP A 429 -17.61 32.38 19.08
N PRO A 430 -17.71 31.32 19.90
CA PRO A 430 -17.81 29.96 19.40
C PRO A 430 -19.10 29.79 18.59
N ILE A 431 -18.94 29.37 17.34
CA ILE A 431 -20.05 29.01 16.45
C ILE A 431 -20.79 27.80 17.06
N ASP A 432 -22.10 27.94 17.26
CA ASP A 432 -23.00 26.87 17.73
C ASP A 432 -22.96 25.72 16.69
N PRO A 433 -22.71 24.46 17.08
CA PRO A 433 -22.69 23.33 16.17
C PRO A 433 -24.00 23.11 15.42
N SER A 434 -25.13 23.65 15.86
CA SER A 434 -26.43 23.57 15.21
C SER A 434 -26.56 24.45 13.94
N ASP A 435 -25.69 25.46 13.78
CA ASP A 435 -25.74 26.37 12.63
C ASP A 435 -24.97 25.90 11.42
N VAL A 436 -24.22 24.79 11.52
CA VAL A 436 -23.30 24.31 10.46
C VAL A 436 -23.90 23.17 9.62
N PHE A 437 -24.96 22.52 10.08
CA PHE A 437 -25.58 21.42 9.35
C PHE A 437 -27.10 21.68 9.22
N PRO A 438 -27.62 22.05 8.04
CA PRO A 438 -29.05 21.94 7.78
C PRO A 438 -29.44 20.46 7.85
N GLU A 439 -30.55 20.16 8.55
CA GLU A 439 -31.13 18.82 8.60
C GLU A 439 -31.30 18.29 7.17
N LEU A 440 -30.68 17.14 6.89
CA LEU A 440 -30.88 16.42 5.64
C LEU A 440 -32.35 15.96 5.59
N PRO A 441 -33.04 16.11 4.45
CA PRO A 441 -34.37 15.56 4.28
C PRO A 441 -34.33 14.03 4.42
N ASP A 442 -35.36 13.46 5.02
CA ASP A 442 -35.53 12.02 5.16
C ASP A 442 -35.35 11.31 3.82
N PRO A 443 -34.65 10.17 3.78
CA PRO A 443 -34.44 9.42 2.54
C PRO A 443 -35.81 8.98 1.99
N GLU A 444 -36.03 9.25 0.70
CA GLU A 444 -37.19 8.72 -0.03
C GLU A 444 -37.21 7.18 0.05
N PRO A 445 -38.41 6.57 0.16
CA PRO A 445 -38.53 5.13 0.24
C PRO A 445 -37.96 4.48 -1.03
N THR A 446 -37.08 3.52 -0.86
CA THR A 446 -36.47 2.71 -1.91
C THR A 446 -37.60 2.05 -2.73
N PRO A 447 -37.61 2.18 -4.07
CA PRO A 447 -38.60 1.48 -4.89
C PRO A 447 -38.43 -0.05 -4.74
N GLU A 448 -39.56 -0.75 -4.65
CA GLU A 448 -39.59 -2.22 -4.64
C GLU A 448 -38.88 -2.77 -5.89
N PRO A 449 -38.10 -3.86 -5.78
CA PRO A 449 -37.44 -4.45 -6.92
C PRO A 449 -38.49 -4.97 -7.94
N GLU A 450 -38.27 -4.65 -9.20
CA GLU A 450 -39.07 -5.21 -10.31
C GLU A 450 -38.95 -6.74 -10.33
N PRO A 451 -40.01 -7.48 -10.62
CA PRO A 451 -39.98 -8.94 -10.69
C PRO A 451 -39.05 -9.39 -11.83
N GLU A 452 -38.19 -10.36 -11.52
CA GLU A 452 -37.26 -10.96 -12.48
C GLU A 452 -38.05 -11.54 -13.68
N PRO A 453 -37.55 -11.42 -14.92
CA PRO A 453 -38.19 -11.99 -16.09
C PRO A 453 -38.19 -13.53 -16.01
N GLU A 454 -39.36 -14.12 -16.23
CA GLU A 454 -39.53 -15.58 -16.31
C GLU A 454 -38.59 -16.19 -17.36
N VAL A 455 -37.76 -17.12 -16.93
CA VAL A 455 -36.89 -17.91 -17.80
C VAL A 455 -37.77 -18.88 -18.59
N ILE A 456 -38.03 -18.59 -19.87
CA ILE A 456 -38.71 -19.51 -20.80
C ILE A 456 -37.72 -20.62 -21.15
N ILE A 457 -37.93 -21.81 -20.60
CA ILE A 457 -37.19 -23.02 -20.96
C ILE A 457 -37.80 -23.57 -22.26
N PRO A 458 -37.01 -23.75 -23.35
CA PRO A 458 -37.51 -24.38 -24.57
C PRO A 458 -37.84 -25.86 -24.31
N PRO A 459 -38.87 -26.46 -24.98
CA PRO A 459 -39.20 -27.86 -24.79
C PRO A 459 -38.10 -28.78 -25.33
N GLU A 460 -37.71 -29.79 -24.53
CA GLU A 460 -36.86 -30.88 -24.96
C GLU A 460 -37.48 -31.68 -26.10
N ASP A 461 -36.76 -31.82 -27.19
CA ASP A 461 -37.07 -32.69 -28.32
C ASP A 461 -36.89 -34.15 -27.90
N LEU A 462 -38.01 -34.81 -27.63
CA LEU A 462 -38.10 -36.27 -27.52
C LEU A 462 -38.00 -36.92 -28.91
N THR A 463 -36.80 -37.29 -29.35
CA THR A 463 -36.64 -38.27 -30.41
C THR A 463 -36.30 -39.62 -29.81
N THR A 464 -37.31 -40.48 -29.81
CA THR A 464 -37.20 -41.93 -29.68
C THR A 464 -36.34 -42.50 -30.80
N GLY A 465 -35.44 -43.38 -30.45
CA GLY A 465 -34.68 -44.22 -31.39
C GLY A 465 -34.34 -45.55 -30.73
N GLU A 466 -35.22 -46.51 -30.99
CA GLU A 466 -35.03 -47.94 -30.74
C GLU A 466 -33.84 -48.51 -31.53
N GLY A 467 -33.24 -49.56 -31.01
CA GLY A 467 -32.69 -50.57 -31.91
C GLY A 467 -31.40 -51.20 -31.49
N GLU A 468 -31.52 -52.39 -30.89
CA GLU A 468 -30.83 -53.65 -31.17
C GLU A 468 -29.32 -53.79 -30.91
N ASN A 469 -28.96 -54.49 -29.85
CA ASN A 469 -28.59 -55.94 -29.78
C ASN A 469 -27.41 -56.43 -30.61
N SER A 470 -26.53 -57.11 -29.95
CA SER A 470 -25.64 -58.24 -30.38
C SER A 470 -24.20 -57.95 -30.77
N LEU A 471 -23.36 -58.40 -29.99
CA LEU A 471 -22.26 -59.40 -29.90
C LEU A 471 -21.08 -58.91 -29.08
#